data_b7c8b3493fd1cbcbac056a54a15a80a2
#
_entry.id   b7c8b3493fd1cbcbac056a54a15a80a2
#
_cell.length_a   1.000
_cell.length_b   1.000
_cell.length_c   1.000
_cell.angle_alpha   90.00
_cell.angle_beta   90.00
_cell.angle_gamma   90.00
#
_symmetry.space_group_name_H-M   'P 1'
#
loop_
_entity.id
_entity.type
_entity.pdbx_description
1 polymer ?
#
loop_
_entity_poly.entity_id
_entity_poly.type
_entity_poly.pdbx_seq_one_letter_code
_entity_poly.pdbx_strand_id
1 'polypeptide(L)'
;MRTGIERRESERFQYRSAVLHSTNPSDFFYRGTMHNYSTGGLYFESNEDLLQGDEISISIQNPPPPLNRKPQEYFDVKIMWCRVLQGTAYQVGYGAKLI
;
A
#
# COMPACT_ATOMS: atom_id res chain seq x y z
N MET A 1 7.31 -30.74 -0.97
CA MET A 1 7.05 -30.15 -0.85
C MET A 1 6.72 -29.22 -1.30
N ARG A 2 6.29 -28.89 -1.30
CA ARG A 2 5.93 -27.97 -1.69
C ARG A 2 6.28 -26.99 -1.58
N THR A 3 6.33 -26.77 -1.84
CA THR A 3 6.75 -25.99 -1.72
C THR A 3 6.50 -24.73 -1.68
N GLY A 4 6.89 -24.33 -1.85
CA GLY A 4 6.92 -23.00 -1.72
C GLY A 4 5.86 -22.25 -2.23
N ILE A 5 5.09 -22.76 -2.94
CA ILE A 5 4.14 -22.13 -3.54
C ILE A 5 3.22 -21.52 -2.67
N GLU A 6 3.00 -22.11 -1.69
CA GLU A 6 2.08 -21.63 -0.87
C GLU A 6 2.42 -20.60 -0.03
N ARG A 7 3.48 -20.08 -0.21
CA ARG A 7 3.82 -19.07 0.57
C ARG A 7 2.96 -17.93 0.46
N ARG A 8 2.32 -17.69 -0.60
CA ARG A 8 1.48 -16.57 -0.73
C ARG A 8 0.15 -16.89 -0.16
N GLU A 9 -0.19 -16.27 0.93
CA GLU A 9 -1.44 -16.54 1.54
C GLU A 9 -2.61 -15.99 0.84
N SER A 10 -2.44 -14.92 0.10
CA SER A 10 -3.53 -14.27 -0.61
C SER A 10 -3.11 -13.97 -2.02
N GLU A 11 -4.05 -14.07 -2.93
CA GLU A 11 -3.79 -13.66 -4.28
C GLU A 11 -3.70 -12.16 -4.37
N ARG A 12 -2.89 -11.66 -5.28
CA ARG A 12 -2.78 -10.26 -5.53
C ARG A 12 -3.55 -9.91 -6.78
N PHE A 13 -4.30 -8.83 -6.70
CA PHE A 13 -5.13 -8.37 -7.81
C PHE A 13 -4.65 -7.04 -8.30
N GLN A 14 -4.46 -6.90 -9.61
CA GLN A 14 -4.04 -5.64 -10.20
C GLN A 14 -5.18 -4.67 -10.15
N TYR A 15 -4.93 -3.49 -9.58
CA TYR A 15 -5.99 -2.51 -9.43
C TYR A 15 -5.35 -1.16 -9.09
N ARG A 16 -5.50 -0.20 -9.96
CA ARG A 16 -4.81 1.07 -9.81
C ARG A 16 -5.72 2.14 -9.24
N SER A 17 -5.22 2.85 -8.25
CA SER A 17 -5.94 3.98 -7.68
C SER A 17 -4.95 4.93 -7.02
N ALA A 18 -5.28 6.22 -7.06
CA ALA A 18 -4.52 7.19 -6.31
C ALA A 18 -4.74 6.94 -4.82
N VAL A 19 -3.72 7.21 -4.03
CA VAL A 19 -3.81 7.10 -2.57
C VAL A 19 -3.20 8.34 -1.94
N LEU A 20 -3.61 8.62 -0.71
CA LEU A 20 -2.98 9.62 0.14
C LEU A 20 -2.50 8.89 1.38
N HIS A 21 -1.34 9.28 1.90
CA HIS A 21 -0.82 8.64 3.10
C HIS A 21 -0.10 9.64 3.99
N SER A 22 -0.01 9.30 5.27
CA SER A 22 0.64 10.16 6.25
C SER A 22 1.04 9.33 7.45
N THR A 23 2.19 9.64 8.03
CA THR A 23 2.57 9.03 9.29
C THR A 23 1.86 9.70 10.45
N ASN A 24 1.43 10.94 10.25
CA ASN A 24 0.69 11.67 11.27
C ASN A 24 -0.46 12.38 10.56
N PRO A 25 -1.68 11.83 10.62
CA PRO A 25 -2.80 12.36 9.86
C PRO A 25 -3.13 13.82 10.11
N SER A 26 -2.66 14.39 11.21
CA SER A 26 -2.93 15.78 11.50
C SER A 26 -1.95 16.72 10.80
N ASP A 27 -0.91 16.20 10.18
CA ASP A 27 0.10 17.02 9.52
C ASP A 27 -0.07 17.03 8.00
N PHE A 28 0.81 16.34 7.30
CA PHE A 28 0.83 16.39 5.85
C PHE A 28 0.37 15.07 5.26
N PHE A 29 -0.26 15.16 4.10
CA PHE A 29 -0.63 13.98 3.34
C PHE A 29 0.18 13.95 2.05
N TYR A 30 0.70 12.80 1.73
CA TYR A 30 1.53 12.59 0.56
C TYR A 30 0.78 11.75 -0.46
N ARG A 31 1.02 12.03 -1.72
CA ARG A 31 0.32 11.35 -2.79
C ARG A 31 1.08 10.13 -3.25
N GLY A 32 0.38 9.08 -3.56
CA GLY A 32 0.97 7.89 -4.15
C GLY A 32 -0.01 7.21 -5.07
N THR A 33 0.37 6.05 -5.59
CA THR A 33 -0.51 5.25 -6.44
C THR A 33 -0.44 3.80 -6.01
N MET A 34 -1.60 3.22 -5.72
CA MET A 34 -1.71 1.79 -5.45
C MET A 34 -1.78 1.07 -6.79
N HIS A 35 -1.09 -0.05 -6.91
CA HIS A 35 -1.07 -0.83 -8.15
C HIS A 35 -1.65 -2.22 -7.99
N ASN A 36 -1.69 -2.74 -6.79
CA ASN A 36 -2.32 -4.04 -6.56
C ASN A 36 -2.67 -4.17 -5.08
N TYR A 37 -3.50 -5.13 -4.80
CA TYR A 37 -3.92 -5.40 -3.44
C TYR A 37 -4.19 -6.89 -3.25
N SER A 38 -4.29 -7.29 -2.00
CA SER A 38 -4.80 -8.61 -1.62
C SER A 38 -5.74 -8.38 -0.45
N THR A 39 -6.31 -9.44 0.10
CA THR A 39 -7.22 -9.26 1.23
C THR A 39 -6.51 -8.74 2.46
N GLY A 40 -5.22 -8.94 2.56
CA GLY A 40 -4.46 -8.53 3.75
C GLY A 40 -3.56 -7.33 3.55
N GLY A 41 -3.50 -6.75 2.36
CA GLY A 41 -2.59 -5.65 2.14
C GLY A 41 -2.62 -5.07 0.75
N LEU A 42 -1.69 -4.18 0.48
CA LEU A 42 -1.62 -3.52 -0.81
C LEU A 42 -0.19 -3.14 -1.14
N TYR A 43 0.05 -2.84 -2.41
CA TYR A 43 1.32 -2.31 -2.88
C TYR A 43 1.07 -0.93 -3.45
N PHE A 44 1.85 0.04 -3.04
CA PHE A 44 1.74 1.39 -3.57
C PHE A 44 3.11 2.00 -3.79
N GLU A 45 3.18 3.02 -4.61
CA GLU A 45 4.41 3.74 -4.91
C GLU A 45 4.27 5.19 -4.49
N SER A 46 5.35 5.75 -4.00
CA SER A 46 5.36 7.10 -3.47
C SER A 46 6.78 7.66 -3.54
N ASN A 47 6.90 8.97 -3.41
CA ASN A 47 8.20 9.62 -3.28
C ASN A 47 8.57 9.87 -1.83
N GLU A 48 7.66 9.56 -0.90
CA GLU A 48 7.95 9.77 0.50
C GLU A 48 8.82 8.64 1.02
N ASP A 49 9.74 8.96 1.91
CA ASP A 49 10.72 8.01 2.39
C ASP A 49 10.20 7.33 3.65
N LEU A 50 9.62 6.18 3.50
CA LEU A 50 9.07 5.41 4.61
C LEU A 50 9.99 4.22 4.90
N LEU A 51 9.97 3.75 6.13
CA LEU A 51 10.83 2.64 6.54
C LEU A 51 10.03 1.39 6.82
N GLN A 52 10.67 0.25 6.65
CA GLN A 52 10.06 -1.02 7.01
C GLN A 52 9.68 -0.96 8.48
N GLY A 53 8.48 -1.37 8.80
CA GLY A 53 7.96 -1.34 10.16
C GLY A 53 7.15 -0.11 10.49
N ASP A 54 7.21 0.94 9.66
CA ASP A 54 6.43 2.14 9.92
C ASP A 54 4.94 1.81 9.80
N GLU A 55 4.16 2.41 10.69
CA GLU A 55 2.70 2.33 10.61
C GLU A 55 2.21 3.68 10.16
N ILE A 56 1.42 3.69 9.11
CA ILE A 56 0.96 4.92 8.51
C ILE A 56 -0.54 4.85 8.26
N SER A 57 -1.17 5.99 8.10
CA SER A 57 -2.56 6.07 7.67
C SER A 57 -2.59 6.22 6.17
N ILE A 58 -3.49 5.52 5.52
CA ILE A 58 -3.62 5.58 4.07
C ILE A 58 -5.10 5.66 3.69
N SER A 59 -5.37 6.36 2.61
CA SER A 59 -6.73 6.49 2.08
C SER A 59 -6.66 6.20 0.59
N ILE A 60 -7.53 5.33 0.10
CA ILE A 60 -7.59 4.97 -1.30
C ILE A 60 -8.68 5.78 -1.94
N GLN A 61 -8.34 6.49 -3.03
CA GLN A 61 -9.28 7.37 -3.67
C GLN A 61 -10.47 6.58 -4.24
N ASN A 62 -10.21 5.45 -4.83
CA ASN A 62 -11.23 4.63 -5.45
C ASN A 62 -11.01 3.19 -4.98
N PRO A 63 -11.40 2.87 -3.74
CA PRO A 63 -11.06 1.57 -3.17
C PRO A 63 -11.77 0.42 -3.85
N PRO A 64 -11.09 -0.71 -4.05
CA PRO A 64 -11.73 -1.87 -4.64
C PRO A 64 -12.68 -2.51 -3.61
N PRO A 65 -13.83 -3.01 -4.05
CA PRO A 65 -14.82 -3.57 -3.13
C PRO A 65 -14.31 -4.60 -2.14
N PRO A 66 -13.42 -5.51 -2.53
CA PRO A 66 -12.95 -6.52 -1.56
C PRO A 66 -12.24 -5.98 -0.35
N LEU A 67 -11.69 -4.77 -0.41
CA LEU A 67 -11.05 -4.18 0.76
C LEU A 67 -12.05 -3.58 1.72
N ASN A 68 -13.32 -3.42 1.29
CA ASN A 68 -14.39 -2.95 2.13
C ASN A 68 -14.06 -1.62 2.80
N ARG A 69 -13.51 -0.69 2.04
CA ARG A 69 -13.20 0.66 2.52
C ARG A 69 -13.97 1.67 1.69
N LYS A 70 -14.20 2.83 2.26
CA LYS A 70 -14.90 3.90 1.56
C LYS A 70 -13.89 4.88 0.99
N PRO A 71 -14.25 5.60 -0.07
CA PRO A 71 -13.37 6.66 -0.57
C PRO A 71 -13.11 7.66 0.55
N GLN A 72 -11.86 8.10 0.65
CA GLN A 72 -11.45 9.09 1.64
C GLN A 72 -11.47 8.59 3.09
N GLU A 73 -11.76 7.32 3.29
CA GLU A 73 -11.63 6.72 4.61
C GLU A 73 -10.16 6.43 4.85
N TYR A 74 -9.63 6.81 6.02
CA TYR A 74 -8.25 6.52 6.37
C TYR A 74 -8.20 5.28 7.23
N PHE A 75 -7.25 4.42 6.96
CA PHE A 75 -7.05 3.21 7.74
C PHE A 75 -5.56 2.96 7.88
N ASP A 76 -5.18 2.16 8.86
CA ASP A 76 -3.77 1.98 9.18
C ASP A 76 -3.18 0.79 8.49
N VAL A 77 -1.95 0.96 8.02
CA VAL A 77 -1.19 -0.12 7.41
C VAL A 77 0.22 -0.09 7.97
N LYS A 78 0.90 -1.21 7.89
CA LYS A 78 2.29 -1.32 8.32
C LYS A 78 3.14 -1.61 7.09
N ILE A 79 4.24 -0.87 6.95
CA ILE A 79 5.15 -1.07 5.82
C ILE A 79 5.95 -2.34 6.07
N MET A 80 5.78 -3.31 5.21
CA MET A 80 6.45 -4.60 5.35
C MET A 80 7.75 -4.67 4.58
N TRP A 81 7.83 -4.00 3.45
CA TRP A 81 9.06 -3.95 2.65
C TRP A 81 9.04 -2.75 1.73
N CYS A 82 10.23 -2.37 1.27
CA CYS A 82 10.43 -1.22 0.40
C CYS A 82 11.30 -1.64 -0.77
N ARG A 83 11.13 -0.97 -1.90
CA ARG A 83 11.92 -1.25 -3.07
C ARG A 83 12.18 0.03 -3.83
N VAL A 84 13.42 0.33 -4.13
CA VAL A 84 13.76 1.50 -4.93
C VAL A 84 13.39 1.24 -6.37
N LEU A 85 12.75 2.20 -6.99
CA LEU A 85 12.28 2.09 -8.36
C LEU A 85 13.14 2.96 -9.29
N GLN A 86 13.16 2.58 -10.55
CA GLN A 86 13.88 3.35 -11.56
C GLN A 86 12.99 3.46 -12.78
N GLY A 87 13.00 4.63 -13.41
CA GLY A 87 12.26 4.82 -14.65
C GLY A 87 10.77 4.92 -14.47
N THR A 88 10.30 5.24 -13.26
CA THR A 88 8.88 5.37 -12.97
C THR A 88 8.58 6.75 -12.43
N ALA A 89 7.29 7.06 -12.29
CA ALA A 89 6.87 8.35 -11.77
C ALA A 89 7.25 8.53 -10.30
N TYR A 90 7.29 7.43 -9.54
CA TYR A 90 7.65 7.48 -8.14
C TYR A 90 8.95 6.75 -7.90
N GLN A 91 9.61 7.09 -6.80
CA GLN A 91 10.94 6.58 -6.51
C GLN A 91 10.97 5.31 -5.67
N VAL A 92 9.93 5.05 -4.91
CA VAL A 92 9.93 3.90 -4.00
C VAL A 92 8.62 3.16 -4.05
N GLY A 93 8.68 1.84 -4.04
CA GLY A 93 7.52 0.98 -3.92
C GLY A 93 7.45 0.38 -2.53
N TYR A 94 6.24 0.25 -2.00
CA TYR A 94 6.02 -0.23 -0.65
C TYR A 94 4.99 -1.34 -0.63
N GLY A 95 5.33 -2.44 0.02
CA GLY A 95 4.36 -3.45 0.35
C GLY A 95 3.85 -3.18 1.76
N ALA A 96 2.55 -3.06 1.92
CA ALA A 96 1.94 -2.68 3.19
C ALA A 96 0.88 -3.70 3.60
N LYS A 97 0.78 -3.95 4.91
CA LYS A 97 -0.14 -4.90 5.46
C LYS A 97 -1.21 -4.15 6.21
N LEU A 98 -2.47 -4.54 6.06
CA LEU A 98 -3.55 -3.97 6.84
C LEU A 98 -3.37 -4.34 8.31
N ILE A 99 -3.57 -3.39 9.18
CA ILE A 99 -3.44 -3.64 10.60
C ILE A 99 -4.79 -3.93 11.22
#